data_713232950ba4a5e2d936a5696dcaac95
#
_entry.id   713232950ba4a5e2d936a5696dcaac95
#
_cell.length_a   1.000
_cell.length_b   1.000
_cell.length_c   1.000
_cell.angle_alpha   90.00
_cell.angle_beta   90.00
_cell.angle_gamma   90.00
#
_symmetry.space_group_name_H-M   'P 1'
#
loop_
_entity.id
_entity.type
_entity.pdbx_description
1 polymer ?
#
loop_
_entity_poly.entity_id
_entity_poly.type
_entity_poly.pdbx_seq_one_letter_code
_entity_poly.pdbx_strand_id
1 'polypeptide(L)'
;MQKIVLSRQHIEALNRRRRVIVNLDTNWGLPGVEDHDAQDIIDFNMEFFMGLEGSQVDSIWWAWGEMNYGPWPSKILPVNHEYQKWLKRGVDPLRMGIEEGRKRGLEAFMTFRINGGEGYPAGYPVLDENPGWGFPEPVWQTRRFNFAIKEARDYKLSIIREVAENYDFDGIEIDWRCGPMNFPDLMRVWENREHLTEFMRSVRMMLLEVGKKKGKPILLAARVPENIEGCHYDGLDVEKWVEENLVDILALGCHNFEVDIKAFRLMTLGKEIKLYPSTDDHHPSSGYEHPPIEVFRGVFANFWNQGADGMYTFNFYPLPYEVPVPGLSHGLFPSSKIWAVHRQAYCEMGSPETLRFKDKVFVTQRRGGGQWAPVSEFFYANSNCFAQLPKELSNDKNDETYIHIPVGDDVNKYKDRIKSIELRVLLSDPEAAGLPADERICGGLVKITAEDVYFVKGESGLEPVEIRNLAEPPARGLENNLRTRMNGIILGRPAIQEGWLVYSLSPNQLALGKNVAGFKLKGRESCKQQRTPGAAERNT
;
A
#
# COMPACT_ATOMS: atom_id res chain seq x y z
N MET A 1 -27.90 10.65 18.32
CA MET A 1 -26.68 10.79 19.16
C MET A 1 -26.22 12.24 19.15
N GLN A 2 -25.58 12.70 20.23
CA GLN A 2 -25.03 14.05 20.28
C GLN A 2 -23.81 14.14 19.38
N LYS A 3 -23.76 15.09 18.46
CA LYS A 3 -22.64 15.30 17.52
C LYS A 3 -21.38 15.61 18.32
N ILE A 4 -20.29 14.89 18.04
CA ILE A 4 -18.98 15.16 18.67
C ILE A 4 -18.46 16.52 18.17
N VAL A 5 -18.18 17.41 19.11
CA VAL A 5 -17.59 18.73 18.85
C VAL A 5 -16.13 18.71 19.30
N LEU A 6 -15.23 18.96 18.37
CA LEU A 6 -13.80 18.98 18.64
C LEU A 6 -13.37 20.36 19.21
N SER A 7 -12.47 20.36 20.17
CA SER A 7 -11.91 21.60 20.72
C SER A 7 -11.01 22.31 19.70
N ARG A 8 -10.79 23.61 19.89
CA ARG A 8 -9.84 24.39 19.08
C ARG A 8 -8.43 23.75 19.12
N GLN A 9 -7.97 23.34 20.29
CA GLN A 9 -6.68 22.68 20.45
C GLN A 9 -6.59 21.38 19.66
N HIS A 10 -7.71 20.62 19.56
CA HIS A 10 -7.79 19.41 18.76
C HIS A 10 -7.63 19.72 17.27
N ILE A 11 -8.33 20.75 16.77
CA ILE A 11 -8.23 21.18 15.36
C ILE A 11 -6.82 21.72 15.06
N GLU A 12 -6.20 22.44 15.97
CA GLU A 12 -4.81 22.88 15.84
C GLU A 12 -3.84 21.70 15.74
N ALA A 13 -4.02 20.65 16.55
CA ALA A 13 -3.24 19.42 16.47
C ALA A 13 -3.46 18.68 15.16
N LEU A 14 -4.70 18.60 14.68
CA LEU A 14 -5.03 17.99 13.39
C LEU A 14 -4.36 18.73 12.22
N ASN A 15 -4.28 20.05 12.28
CA ASN A 15 -3.71 20.89 11.22
C ASN A 15 -2.19 21.08 11.32
N ARG A 16 -1.49 20.35 12.19
CA ARG A 16 -0.02 20.31 12.16
C ARG A 16 0.46 19.82 10.79
N ARG A 17 1.63 20.28 10.39
CA ARG A 17 2.25 19.83 9.14
C ARG A 17 2.62 18.35 9.24
N ARG A 18 2.11 17.54 8.31
CA ARG A 18 2.45 16.13 8.12
C ARG A 18 2.60 15.87 6.63
N ARG A 19 3.78 16.14 6.09
CA ARG A 19 4.05 15.91 4.68
C ARG A 19 4.18 14.43 4.36
N VAL A 20 4.95 13.72 5.17
CA VAL A 20 5.16 12.28 5.06
C VAL A 20 5.00 11.64 6.44
N ILE A 21 4.17 10.61 6.47
CA ILE A 21 3.98 9.72 7.60
C ILE A 21 4.72 8.41 7.26
N VAL A 22 5.58 7.95 8.17
CA VAL A 22 6.24 6.65 8.07
C VAL A 22 5.60 5.70 9.06
N ASN A 23 4.97 4.62 8.56
CA ASN A 23 4.53 3.54 9.41
C ASN A 23 5.66 2.53 9.57
N LEU A 24 6.11 2.36 10.80
CA LEU A 24 7.15 1.41 11.18
C LEU A 24 6.52 0.09 11.61
N ASP A 25 6.37 -0.79 10.64
CA ASP A 25 5.88 -2.12 10.88
C ASP A 25 7.01 -3.06 11.32
N THR A 26 6.79 -3.84 12.38
CA THR A 26 7.58 -5.01 12.82
C THR A 26 9.08 -4.85 13.16
N ASN A 27 9.69 -3.67 13.07
CA ASN A 27 11.12 -3.50 13.38
C ASN A 27 11.51 -3.93 14.81
N TRP A 28 10.52 -4.06 15.68
CA TRP A 28 10.69 -4.44 17.08
C TRP A 28 10.47 -5.93 17.34
N GLY A 29 9.96 -6.68 16.38
CA GLY A 29 9.57 -8.08 16.52
C GLY A 29 10.47 -9.07 15.80
N LEU A 30 11.66 -8.65 15.34
CA LEU A 30 12.58 -9.53 14.64
C LEU A 30 13.34 -10.42 15.62
N PRO A 31 13.47 -11.73 15.34
CA PRO A 31 14.29 -12.63 16.14
C PRO A 31 15.71 -12.09 16.30
N GLY A 32 16.20 -12.03 17.55
CA GLY A 32 17.53 -11.54 17.85
C GLY A 32 17.65 -10.02 18.02
N VAL A 33 16.58 -9.26 17.81
CA VAL A 33 16.58 -7.80 17.99
C VAL A 33 16.96 -7.41 19.42
N GLU A 34 16.58 -8.22 20.40
CA GLU A 34 16.87 -8.01 21.81
C GLU A 34 18.35 -8.17 22.18
N ASP A 35 19.17 -8.72 21.30
CA ASP A 35 20.63 -8.83 21.48
C ASP A 35 21.35 -7.54 21.13
N HIS A 36 20.66 -6.62 20.43
CA HIS A 36 21.15 -5.28 20.11
C HIS A 36 20.74 -4.26 21.16
N ASP A 37 21.37 -3.10 21.14
CA ASP A 37 20.93 -1.96 21.94
C ASP A 37 19.70 -1.33 21.29
N ALA A 38 18.66 -1.06 22.08
CA ALA A 38 17.46 -0.41 21.59
C ALA A 38 17.72 0.98 21.00
N GLN A 39 18.73 1.69 21.55
CA GLN A 39 19.14 3.01 21.04
C GLN A 39 19.73 2.88 19.63
N ASP A 40 20.59 1.88 19.38
CA ASP A 40 21.19 1.68 18.07
C ASP A 40 20.13 1.43 16.99
N ILE A 41 19.07 0.68 17.31
CA ILE A 41 17.95 0.41 16.39
C ILE A 41 17.17 1.69 16.10
N ILE A 42 16.89 2.48 17.13
CA ILE A 42 16.18 3.75 16.97
C ILE A 42 17.01 4.72 16.15
N ASP A 43 18.29 4.87 16.46
CA ASP A 43 19.19 5.78 15.75
C ASP A 43 19.35 5.38 14.28
N PHE A 44 19.45 4.09 13.99
CA PHE A 44 19.46 3.58 12.62
C PHE A 44 18.18 3.97 11.84
N ASN A 45 17.00 3.78 12.42
CA ASN A 45 15.75 4.16 11.79
C ASN A 45 15.66 5.68 11.57
N MET A 46 16.03 6.46 12.61
CA MET A 46 16.00 7.93 12.52
C MET A 46 16.97 8.44 11.46
N GLU A 47 18.18 7.89 11.37
CA GLU A 47 19.15 8.22 10.31
C GLU A 47 18.60 7.88 8.93
N PHE A 48 17.92 6.76 8.79
CA PHE A 48 17.33 6.38 7.52
C PHE A 48 16.27 7.37 7.04
N PHE A 49 15.36 7.81 7.91
CA PHE A 49 14.28 8.72 7.56
C PHE A 49 14.69 10.19 7.51
N MET A 50 15.65 10.60 8.34
CA MET A 50 15.98 11.99 8.58
C MET A 50 17.42 12.36 8.17
N GLY A 51 18.30 11.40 7.95
CA GLY A 51 19.73 11.62 7.70
C GLY A 51 20.04 12.24 6.33
N LEU A 52 19.08 12.32 5.39
CA LEU A 52 19.23 13.08 4.16
C LEU A 52 18.75 14.51 4.33
N GLU A 53 19.55 15.46 3.87
CA GLU A 53 19.13 16.85 3.76
C GLU A 53 17.88 16.96 2.88
N GLY A 54 16.86 17.65 3.35
CA GLY A 54 15.60 17.83 2.64
C GLY A 54 14.55 16.75 2.93
N SER A 55 14.79 15.82 3.85
CA SER A 55 13.76 14.87 4.28
C SER A 55 12.46 15.57 4.68
N GLN A 56 11.35 15.04 4.20
CA GLN A 56 10.01 15.57 4.41
C GLN A 56 9.20 14.74 5.41
N VAL A 57 9.85 13.81 6.11
CA VAL A 57 9.21 13.02 7.16
C VAL A 57 8.91 13.94 8.35
N ASP A 58 7.64 14.02 8.72
CA ASP A 58 7.15 14.83 9.82
C ASP A 58 6.52 13.98 10.94
N SER A 59 6.18 12.70 10.68
CA SER A 59 5.49 11.84 11.63
C SER A 59 5.93 10.38 11.51
N ILE A 60 6.12 9.71 12.65
CA ILE A 60 6.42 8.28 12.72
C ILE A 60 5.30 7.59 13.47
N TRP A 61 4.77 6.53 12.86
CA TRP A 61 3.69 5.73 13.40
C TRP A 61 4.21 4.33 13.72
N TRP A 62 4.28 4.04 15.02
CA TRP A 62 4.83 2.79 15.55
C TRP A 62 3.77 1.71 15.45
N ALA A 63 3.94 0.77 14.54
CA ALA A 63 2.95 -0.28 14.34
C ALA A 63 3.17 -1.46 15.30
N TRP A 64 2.08 -1.90 15.87
CA TRP A 64 1.98 -3.14 16.59
C TRP A 64 1.00 -4.06 15.85
N GLY A 65 1.56 -5.08 15.20
CA GLY A 65 0.81 -6.04 14.40
C GLY A 65 0.36 -7.26 15.18
N GLU A 66 1.01 -7.51 16.30
CA GLU A 66 0.87 -8.74 17.06
C GLU A 66 -0.10 -8.56 18.22
N MET A 67 -1.23 -9.21 18.14
CA MET A 67 -2.35 -8.98 19.04
C MET A 67 -2.25 -9.70 20.38
N ASN A 68 -1.23 -10.55 20.58
CA ASN A 68 -1.15 -11.46 21.73
C ASN A 68 -0.12 -11.04 22.76
N TYR A 69 0.88 -10.25 22.35
CA TYR A 69 2.01 -9.83 23.17
C TYR A 69 2.27 -8.34 22.93
N GLY A 70 2.53 -7.61 24.00
CA GLY A 70 2.88 -6.20 23.91
C GLY A 70 4.39 -5.97 23.87
N PRO A 71 4.92 -5.07 23.05
CA PRO A 71 6.29 -4.60 23.15
C PRO A 71 6.46 -3.52 24.24
N TRP A 72 5.61 -3.53 25.25
CA TRP A 72 5.62 -2.64 26.40
C TRP A 72 5.25 -3.42 27.67
N PRO A 73 5.54 -2.89 28.88
CA PRO A 73 5.17 -3.54 30.15
C PRO A 73 3.66 -3.45 30.39
N SER A 74 2.90 -4.22 29.61
CA SER A 74 1.44 -4.25 29.68
C SER A 74 0.95 -4.96 30.94
N LYS A 75 -0.19 -4.51 31.46
CA LYS A 75 -0.96 -5.19 32.52
C LYS A 75 -2.05 -6.10 31.95
N ILE A 76 -2.29 -6.02 30.65
CA ILE A 76 -3.36 -6.73 29.94
C ILE A 76 -2.77 -7.85 29.09
N LEU A 77 -1.67 -7.57 28.40
CA LEU A 77 -1.01 -8.48 27.47
C LEU A 77 0.24 -9.08 28.10
N PRO A 78 0.56 -10.35 27.82
CA PRO A 78 1.90 -10.85 28.05
C PRO A 78 2.91 -9.99 27.31
N VAL A 79 4.09 -9.78 27.89
CA VAL A 79 5.18 -9.09 27.19
C VAL A 79 5.81 -10.05 26.20
N ASN A 80 6.02 -9.57 24.97
CA ASN A 80 6.76 -10.30 23.96
C ASN A 80 8.14 -10.69 24.50
N HIS A 81 8.54 -11.96 24.36
CA HIS A 81 9.75 -12.49 24.97
C HIS A 81 11.01 -11.78 24.44
N GLU A 82 11.01 -11.32 23.19
CA GLU A 82 12.12 -10.59 22.57
C GLU A 82 12.37 -9.23 23.24
N TYR A 83 11.32 -8.59 23.77
CA TYR A 83 11.44 -7.32 24.48
C TYR A 83 11.75 -7.48 25.98
N GLN A 84 11.59 -8.66 26.54
CA GLN A 84 11.80 -8.87 27.96
C GLN A 84 13.23 -8.54 28.42
N LYS A 85 14.24 -8.76 27.56
CA LYS A 85 15.64 -8.41 27.88
C LYS A 85 15.79 -6.90 28.08
N TRP A 86 15.15 -6.09 27.24
CA TRP A 86 15.18 -4.64 27.34
C TRP A 86 14.41 -4.14 28.57
N LEU A 87 13.19 -4.62 28.74
CA LEU A 87 12.35 -4.24 29.88
C LEU A 87 12.97 -4.63 31.23
N LYS A 88 13.63 -5.78 31.33
CA LYS A 88 14.39 -6.17 32.55
C LYS A 88 15.57 -5.24 32.85
N ARG A 89 16.11 -4.57 31.85
CA ARG A 89 17.13 -3.53 31.99
C ARG A 89 16.54 -2.14 32.22
N GLY A 90 15.21 -2.01 32.33
CA GLY A 90 14.51 -0.74 32.48
C GLY A 90 14.36 0.07 31.19
N VAL A 91 14.63 -0.56 30.04
CA VAL A 91 14.46 0.08 28.72
C VAL A 91 13.07 -0.21 28.20
N ASP A 92 12.30 0.86 27.96
CA ASP A 92 10.99 0.82 27.31
C ASP A 92 11.16 1.34 25.87
N PRO A 93 11.16 0.46 24.86
CA PRO A 93 11.46 0.88 23.48
C PRO A 93 10.44 1.86 22.92
N LEU A 94 9.14 1.71 23.26
CA LEU A 94 8.12 2.64 22.80
C LEU A 94 8.34 4.06 23.33
N ARG A 95 8.62 4.18 24.62
CA ARG A 95 8.95 5.47 25.25
C ARG A 95 10.17 6.10 24.62
N MET A 96 11.22 5.29 24.44
CA MET A 96 12.47 5.75 23.82
C MET A 96 12.23 6.21 22.38
N GLY A 97 11.47 5.47 21.58
CA GLY A 97 11.14 5.87 20.20
C GLY A 97 10.37 7.20 20.13
N ILE A 98 9.40 7.40 21.02
CA ILE A 98 8.65 8.66 21.11
C ILE A 98 9.60 9.83 21.48
N GLU A 99 10.46 9.64 22.48
CA GLU A 99 11.38 10.68 22.95
C GLU A 99 12.41 11.05 21.88
N GLU A 100 12.98 10.08 21.19
CA GLU A 100 13.94 10.31 20.10
C GLU A 100 13.27 10.96 18.88
N GLY A 101 12.04 10.59 18.56
CA GLY A 101 11.26 11.25 17.53
C GLY A 101 11.02 12.73 17.88
N ARG A 102 10.63 13.02 19.13
CA ARG A 102 10.40 14.39 19.61
C ARG A 102 11.65 15.26 19.59
N LYS A 103 12.82 14.72 19.98
CA LYS A 103 14.10 15.43 19.87
C LYS A 103 14.38 15.90 18.45
N ARG A 104 13.86 15.20 17.46
CA ARG A 104 14.00 15.51 16.02
C ARG A 104 12.81 16.28 15.44
N GLY A 105 11.86 16.69 16.28
CA GLY A 105 10.66 17.43 15.87
C GLY A 105 9.60 16.57 15.18
N LEU A 106 9.68 15.25 15.32
CA LEU A 106 8.71 14.33 14.73
C LEU A 106 7.51 14.13 15.65
N GLU A 107 6.36 13.97 15.05
CA GLU A 107 5.14 13.53 15.71
C GLU A 107 5.13 11.99 15.82
N ALA A 108 4.53 11.46 16.87
CA ALA A 108 4.49 10.03 17.14
C ALA A 108 3.05 9.52 17.31
N PHE A 109 2.70 8.49 16.55
CA PHE A 109 1.43 7.75 16.69
C PHE A 109 1.72 6.29 17.03
N MET A 110 0.71 5.62 17.61
CA MET A 110 0.68 4.17 17.74
C MET A 110 -0.35 3.60 16.78
N THR A 111 0.08 2.67 15.94
CA THR A 111 -0.81 1.92 15.04
C THR A 111 -1.17 0.56 15.65
N PHE A 112 -2.45 0.27 15.69
CA PHE A 112 -2.97 -1.04 16.08
C PHE A 112 -3.53 -1.76 14.84
N ARG A 113 -2.89 -2.85 14.41
CA ARG A 113 -3.48 -3.82 13.48
C ARG A 113 -4.57 -4.57 14.24
N ILE A 114 -5.76 -4.02 14.23
CA ILE A 114 -6.80 -4.33 15.22
C ILE A 114 -7.27 -5.79 15.22
N ASN A 115 -7.22 -6.46 14.09
CA ASN A 115 -7.56 -7.87 13.97
C ASN A 115 -6.55 -8.65 13.10
N GLY A 116 -5.34 -8.15 13.01
CA GLY A 116 -4.23 -8.88 12.39
C GLY A 116 -3.99 -10.18 13.19
N GLY A 117 -3.81 -11.26 12.51
CA GLY A 117 -3.47 -12.55 13.11
C GLY A 117 -2.15 -13.05 12.53
N GLU A 118 -1.37 -12.15 11.98
CA GLU A 118 -0.14 -12.49 11.28
C GLU A 118 0.95 -12.92 12.27
N GLY A 119 1.48 -14.11 12.05
CA GLY A 119 2.87 -14.42 12.35
C GLY A 119 3.17 -15.19 13.62
N TYR A 120 2.24 -15.48 14.54
CA TYR A 120 2.60 -16.26 15.73
C TYR A 120 1.90 -17.62 15.80
N PRO A 121 2.71 -18.73 15.79
CA PRO A 121 2.18 -20.08 16.00
C PRO A 121 1.73 -20.34 17.46
N ALA A 122 2.16 -19.51 18.41
CA ALA A 122 1.72 -19.61 19.80
C ALA A 122 0.37 -18.92 19.94
N GLY A 123 -0.68 -19.68 20.24
CA GLY A 123 -2.07 -19.27 20.34
C GLY A 123 -2.33 -17.91 21.00
N TYR A 124 -3.55 -17.44 20.90
CA TYR A 124 -3.99 -16.21 21.57
C TYR A 124 -4.42 -16.59 23.00
N PRO A 125 -3.63 -16.33 24.05
CA PRO A 125 -3.97 -16.80 25.39
C PRO A 125 -5.39 -16.40 25.79
N VAL A 126 -5.81 -15.17 25.48
CA VAL A 126 -7.14 -14.69 25.79
C VAL A 126 -8.26 -15.41 25.03
N LEU A 127 -8.01 -15.89 23.81
CA LEU A 127 -8.98 -16.69 23.06
C LEU A 127 -9.01 -18.15 23.51
N ASP A 128 -7.97 -18.65 24.18
CA ASP A 128 -8.00 -19.96 24.83
C ASP A 128 -8.90 -19.95 26.07
N GLU A 129 -8.84 -18.86 26.83
CA GLU A 129 -9.70 -18.63 27.99
C GLU A 129 -11.15 -18.25 27.58
N ASN A 130 -11.31 -17.58 26.44
CA ASN A 130 -12.58 -17.05 25.95
C ASN A 130 -12.83 -17.47 24.49
N PRO A 131 -13.01 -18.77 24.20
CA PRO A 131 -13.11 -19.25 22.81
C PRO A 131 -14.31 -18.66 22.04
N GLY A 132 -15.37 -18.24 22.74
CA GLY A 132 -16.53 -17.57 22.15
C GLY A 132 -16.25 -16.15 21.63
N TRP A 133 -15.09 -15.55 21.92
CA TRP A 133 -14.70 -14.23 21.40
C TRP A 133 -14.04 -14.31 20.03
N GLY A 134 -13.62 -15.49 19.63
CA GLY A 134 -12.93 -15.73 18.37
C GLY A 134 -13.83 -16.22 17.26
N PHE A 135 -13.24 -16.37 16.08
CA PHE A 135 -13.84 -17.12 14.98
C PHE A 135 -13.93 -18.60 15.35
N PRO A 136 -14.97 -19.32 14.90
CA PRO A 136 -15.10 -20.76 15.15
C PRO A 136 -13.89 -21.56 14.60
N GLU A 137 -13.39 -21.17 13.45
CA GLU A 137 -12.27 -21.81 12.79
C GLU A 137 -11.15 -20.80 12.53
N PRO A 138 -9.87 -21.24 12.62
CA PRO A 138 -8.74 -20.39 12.23
C PRO A 138 -8.81 -20.00 10.75
N VAL A 139 -8.44 -18.76 10.46
CA VAL A 139 -8.26 -18.27 9.10
C VAL A 139 -6.76 -18.16 8.84
N TRP A 140 -6.24 -18.87 7.83
CA TRP A 140 -4.81 -18.95 7.52
C TRP A 140 -3.94 -19.33 8.73
N GLN A 141 -4.37 -20.35 9.45
CA GLN A 141 -3.71 -20.83 10.67
C GLN A 141 -3.64 -19.80 11.81
N THR A 142 -4.36 -18.69 11.70
CA THR A 142 -4.44 -17.66 12.74
C THR A 142 -5.84 -17.56 13.30
N ARG A 143 -5.94 -17.36 14.60
CA ARG A 143 -7.21 -17.08 15.28
C ARG A 143 -7.50 -15.58 15.20
N ARG A 144 -8.76 -15.23 14.99
CA ARG A 144 -9.21 -13.85 14.87
C ARG A 144 -10.32 -13.57 15.85
N PHE A 145 -10.40 -12.34 16.31
CA PHE A 145 -11.51 -11.89 17.15
C PHE A 145 -12.75 -11.62 16.30
N ASN A 146 -13.91 -12.04 16.82
CA ASN A 146 -15.20 -11.71 16.25
C ASN A 146 -15.70 -10.38 16.80
N PHE A 147 -15.66 -9.33 16.01
CA PHE A 147 -16.08 -7.99 16.41
C PHE A 147 -17.61 -7.85 16.61
N ALA A 148 -18.43 -8.84 16.28
CA ALA A 148 -19.81 -8.88 16.71
C ALA A 148 -19.95 -9.10 18.24
N ILE A 149 -18.94 -9.69 18.88
CA ILE A 149 -18.91 -9.96 20.32
C ILE A 149 -18.44 -8.71 21.06
N LYS A 150 -19.29 -8.23 21.96
CA LYS A 150 -19.00 -6.98 22.70
C LYS A 150 -17.76 -7.10 23.59
N GLU A 151 -17.62 -8.22 24.28
CA GLU A 151 -16.49 -8.50 25.18
C GLU A 151 -15.16 -8.50 24.43
N ALA A 152 -15.14 -9.00 23.19
CA ALA A 152 -13.96 -8.93 22.32
C ALA A 152 -13.60 -7.46 21.97
N ARG A 153 -14.60 -6.63 21.65
CA ARG A 153 -14.40 -5.19 21.43
C ARG A 153 -13.91 -4.46 22.68
N ASP A 154 -14.50 -4.76 23.83
CA ASP A 154 -14.12 -4.17 25.12
C ASP A 154 -12.67 -4.53 25.49
N TYR A 155 -12.27 -5.77 25.24
CA TYR A 155 -10.88 -6.21 25.43
C TYR A 155 -9.90 -5.42 24.54
N LYS A 156 -10.19 -5.29 23.24
CA LYS A 156 -9.36 -4.49 22.34
C LYS A 156 -9.31 -3.02 22.76
N LEU A 157 -10.43 -2.45 23.17
CA LEU A 157 -10.50 -1.08 23.69
C LEU A 157 -9.64 -0.89 24.93
N SER A 158 -9.59 -1.90 25.83
CA SER A 158 -8.77 -1.83 27.05
C SER A 158 -7.27 -1.73 26.74
N ILE A 159 -6.79 -2.46 25.73
CA ILE A 159 -5.39 -2.40 25.28
C ILE A 159 -5.06 -1.03 24.72
N ILE A 160 -5.92 -0.47 23.86
CA ILE A 160 -5.73 0.86 23.29
C ILE A 160 -5.72 1.92 24.40
N ARG A 161 -6.62 1.80 25.39
CA ARG A 161 -6.68 2.68 26.54
C ARG A 161 -5.39 2.62 27.36
N GLU A 162 -4.86 1.43 27.62
CA GLU A 162 -3.60 1.27 28.37
C GLU A 162 -2.47 2.06 27.71
N VAL A 163 -2.31 1.94 26.38
CA VAL A 163 -1.29 2.68 25.62
C VAL A 163 -1.58 4.17 25.65
N ALA A 164 -2.82 4.58 25.37
CA ALA A 164 -3.20 6.00 25.37
C ALA A 164 -2.98 6.68 26.74
N GLU A 165 -3.16 5.97 27.84
CA GLU A 165 -2.95 6.50 29.21
C GLU A 165 -1.47 6.54 29.59
N ASN A 166 -0.67 5.53 29.22
CA ASN A 166 0.70 5.36 29.70
C ASN A 166 1.78 6.02 28.82
N TYR A 167 1.48 6.27 27.54
CA TYR A 167 2.43 6.83 26.57
C TYR A 167 1.99 8.18 26.04
N ASP A 168 2.95 9.00 25.66
CA ASP A 168 2.72 10.37 25.18
C ASP A 168 2.61 10.44 23.65
N PHE A 169 1.80 9.56 23.05
CA PHE A 169 1.50 9.64 21.63
C PHE A 169 0.66 10.86 21.28
N ASP A 170 0.85 11.41 20.08
CA ASP A 170 0.03 12.49 19.51
C ASP A 170 -1.28 11.96 18.92
N GLY A 171 -1.31 10.67 18.59
CA GLY A 171 -2.50 10.00 18.10
C GLY A 171 -2.40 8.47 18.12
N ILE A 172 -3.52 7.86 17.84
CA ILE A 172 -3.70 6.42 17.70
C ILE A 172 -4.29 6.15 16.32
N GLU A 173 -3.74 5.17 15.62
CA GLU A 173 -4.32 4.64 14.39
C GLU A 173 -4.95 3.26 14.66
N ILE A 174 -6.16 3.06 14.16
CA ILE A 174 -6.77 1.75 14.04
C ILE A 174 -6.61 1.27 12.60
N ASP A 175 -5.80 0.25 12.42
CA ASP A 175 -5.54 -0.31 11.11
C ASP A 175 -6.53 -1.44 10.81
N TRP A 176 -7.52 -1.13 9.97
CA TRP A 176 -8.51 -2.07 9.47
C TRP A 176 -8.07 -2.74 8.16
N ARG A 177 -7.07 -2.17 7.49
CA ARG A 177 -6.65 -2.63 6.16
C ARG A 177 -5.74 -3.86 6.23
N CYS A 178 -4.87 -3.94 7.23
CA CYS A 178 -4.06 -5.14 7.49
C CYS A 178 -4.84 -6.11 8.38
N GLY A 179 -5.39 -7.16 7.78
CA GLY A 179 -6.23 -8.13 8.45
C GLY A 179 -7.73 -7.76 8.44
N PRO A 180 -8.34 -7.62 7.25
CA PRO A 180 -9.68 -7.04 7.10
C PRO A 180 -10.83 -7.92 7.60
N MET A 181 -10.57 -9.15 8.04
CA MET A 181 -11.62 -10.07 8.49
C MET A 181 -12.00 -9.80 9.95
N ASN A 182 -13.13 -9.13 10.15
CA ASN A 182 -13.65 -8.75 11.48
C ASN A 182 -14.84 -9.60 11.92
N PHE A 183 -15.41 -10.38 11.01
CA PHE A 183 -16.59 -11.25 11.25
C PHE A 183 -16.39 -12.61 10.58
N PRO A 184 -16.85 -13.70 11.21
CA PRO A 184 -16.69 -15.04 10.64
C PRO A 184 -17.57 -15.29 9.41
N ASP A 185 -18.71 -14.61 9.29
CA ASP A 185 -19.60 -14.69 8.13
C ASP A 185 -19.27 -13.59 7.14
N LEU A 186 -18.45 -13.92 6.13
CA LEU A 186 -17.99 -12.98 5.12
C LEU A 186 -19.09 -12.50 4.16
N MET A 187 -20.21 -13.21 4.07
CA MET A 187 -21.35 -12.81 3.24
C MET A 187 -22.23 -11.74 3.92
N ARG A 188 -22.09 -11.55 5.23
CA ARG A 188 -22.89 -10.64 6.03
C ARG A 188 -22.07 -9.55 6.70
N VAL A 189 -20.89 -9.28 6.19
CA VAL A 189 -19.96 -8.29 6.77
C VAL A 189 -20.62 -6.92 6.87
N TRP A 190 -21.26 -6.43 5.78
CA TRP A 190 -21.92 -5.14 5.76
C TRP A 190 -23.12 -5.03 6.73
N GLU A 191 -23.83 -6.11 6.96
CA GLU A 191 -24.93 -6.15 7.95
C GLU A 191 -24.41 -5.91 9.38
N ASN A 192 -23.19 -6.35 9.67
CA ASN A 192 -22.54 -6.23 10.97
C ASN A 192 -21.74 -4.93 11.17
N ARG A 193 -21.69 -4.03 10.19
CA ARG A 193 -20.87 -2.79 10.19
C ARG A 193 -21.06 -1.91 11.43
N GLU A 194 -22.28 -1.92 12.03
CA GLU A 194 -22.56 -1.10 13.21
C GLU A 194 -21.69 -1.49 14.42
N HIS A 195 -21.29 -2.76 14.54
CA HIS A 195 -20.38 -3.18 15.61
C HIS A 195 -19.00 -2.53 15.49
N LEU A 196 -18.49 -2.34 14.25
CA LEU A 196 -17.23 -1.64 14.01
C LEU A 196 -17.39 -0.14 14.26
N THR A 197 -18.53 0.43 13.87
CA THR A 197 -18.84 1.84 14.14
C THR A 197 -18.98 2.11 15.65
N GLU A 198 -19.64 1.22 16.41
CA GLU A 198 -19.69 1.30 17.87
C GLU A 198 -18.31 1.22 18.52
N PHE A 199 -17.44 0.35 18.00
CA PHE A 199 -16.06 0.27 18.46
C PHE A 199 -15.33 1.58 18.22
N MET A 200 -15.41 2.15 17.00
CA MET A 200 -14.80 3.44 16.68
C MET A 200 -15.33 4.58 17.55
N ARG A 201 -16.63 4.61 17.85
CA ARG A 201 -17.21 5.57 18.82
C ARG A 201 -16.58 5.41 20.20
N SER A 202 -16.45 4.17 20.66
CA SER A 202 -15.85 3.87 21.97
C SER A 202 -14.39 4.31 22.04
N VAL A 203 -13.60 4.05 21.00
CA VAL A 203 -12.23 4.53 20.89
C VAL A 203 -12.18 6.06 20.89
N ARG A 204 -13.02 6.71 20.06
CA ARG A 204 -13.08 8.18 19.98
C ARG A 204 -13.39 8.82 21.32
N MET A 205 -14.42 8.35 22.00
CA MET A 205 -14.80 8.87 23.31
C MET A 205 -13.71 8.66 24.37
N MET A 206 -13.09 7.49 24.35
CA MET A 206 -11.99 7.16 25.25
C MET A 206 -10.78 8.10 25.02
N LEU A 207 -10.38 8.35 23.77
CA LEU A 207 -9.25 9.24 23.44
C LEU A 207 -9.54 10.69 23.82
N LEU A 208 -10.78 11.17 23.66
CA LEU A 208 -11.17 12.51 24.13
C LEU A 208 -11.11 12.62 25.66
N GLU A 209 -11.53 11.58 26.38
CA GLU A 209 -11.43 11.50 27.84
C GLU A 209 -9.97 11.53 28.32
N VAL A 210 -9.13 10.65 27.75
CA VAL A 210 -7.70 10.55 28.09
C VAL A 210 -6.96 11.83 27.73
N GLY A 211 -7.22 12.38 26.52
CA GLY A 211 -6.63 13.64 26.10
C GLY A 211 -6.96 14.81 27.01
N LYS A 212 -8.22 14.87 27.48
CA LYS A 212 -8.64 15.88 28.49
C LYS A 212 -7.87 15.72 29.80
N LYS A 213 -7.69 14.50 30.29
CA LYS A 213 -6.91 14.21 31.50
C LYS A 213 -5.44 14.59 31.35
N LYS A 214 -4.85 14.35 30.15
CA LYS A 214 -3.46 14.69 29.85
C LYS A 214 -3.24 16.17 29.49
N GLY A 215 -4.30 16.93 29.27
CA GLY A 215 -4.21 18.34 28.84
C GLY A 215 -3.75 18.52 27.40
N LYS A 216 -3.75 17.44 26.59
CA LYS A 216 -3.41 17.49 25.17
C LYS A 216 -4.35 16.59 24.34
N PRO A 217 -4.75 16.98 23.12
CA PRO A 217 -5.53 16.12 22.26
C PRO A 217 -4.74 14.89 21.84
N ILE A 218 -5.45 13.77 21.70
CA ILE A 218 -4.96 12.55 21.08
C ILE A 218 -5.82 12.34 19.83
N LEU A 219 -5.18 12.38 18.65
CA LEU A 219 -5.88 12.23 17.37
C LEU A 219 -6.27 10.76 17.14
N LEU A 220 -7.35 10.55 16.41
CA LEU A 220 -7.76 9.22 15.97
C LEU A 220 -7.64 9.10 14.44
N ALA A 221 -6.75 8.24 14.01
CA ALA A 221 -6.62 7.84 12.62
C ALA A 221 -7.24 6.46 12.37
N ALA A 222 -7.68 6.22 11.15
CA ALA A 222 -8.06 4.90 10.69
C ALA A 222 -7.43 4.61 9.34
N ARG A 223 -6.82 3.43 9.18
CA ARG A 223 -6.37 2.94 7.88
C ARG A 223 -7.45 2.05 7.29
N VAL A 224 -7.89 2.39 6.08
CA VAL A 224 -9.04 1.80 5.41
C VAL A 224 -8.68 1.44 3.96
N PRO A 225 -9.48 0.61 3.26
CA PRO A 225 -9.27 0.30 1.85
C PRO A 225 -9.12 1.50 0.93
N GLU A 226 -8.62 1.24 -0.26
CA GLU A 226 -8.26 2.21 -1.31
C GLU A 226 -9.46 2.92 -1.93
N ASN A 227 -10.68 2.44 -1.68
CA ASN A 227 -11.93 3.01 -2.18
C ASN A 227 -13.09 2.74 -1.21
N ILE A 228 -14.20 3.46 -1.40
CA ILE A 228 -15.38 3.37 -0.52
C ILE A 228 -16.06 2.00 -0.64
N GLU A 229 -16.13 1.42 -1.84
CA GLU A 229 -16.71 0.08 -2.03
C GLU A 229 -15.92 -0.98 -1.25
N GLY A 230 -14.60 -0.88 -1.26
CA GLY A 230 -13.73 -1.73 -0.45
C GLY A 230 -13.98 -1.57 1.05
N CYS A 231 -14.22 -0.34 1.50
CA CYS A 231 -14.61 -0.11 2.89
C CYS A 231 -15.92 -0.84 3.21
N HIS A 232 -16.92 -0.76 2.35
CA HIS A 232 -18.19 -1.47 2.54
C HIS A 232 -18.01 -2.99 2.52
N TYR A 233 -17.14 -3.49 1.63
CA TYR A 233 -16.82 -4.92 1.58
C TYR A 233 -16.21 -5.43 2.90
N ASP A 234 -15.38 -4.62 3.55
CA ASP A 234 -14.76 -4.95 4.83
C ASP A 234 -15.65 -4.58 6.04
N GLY A 235 -16.87 -4.05 5.80
CA GLY A 235 -17.83 -3.67 6.84
C GLY A 235 -17.51 -2.35 7.53
N LEU A 236 -16.72 -1.49 6.89
CA LEU A 236 -16.33 -0.20 7.42
C LEU A 236 -17.26 0.90 6.89
N ASP A 237 -18.17 1.37 7.73
CA ASP A 237 -19.08 2.48 7.41
C ASP A 237 -18.37 3.83 7.60
N VAL A 238 -17.40 4.09 6.69
CA VAL A 238 -16.55 5.28 6.77
C VAL A 238 -17.36 6.58 6.60
N GLU A 239 -18.46 6.53 5.85
CA GLU A 239 -19.39 7.64 5.70
C GLU A 239 -19.99 8.03 7.06
N LYS A 240 -20.38 7.02 7.84
CA LYS A 240 -20.91 7.21 9.19
C LYS A 240 -19.85 7.75 10.14
N TRP A 241 -18.61 7.25 10.02
CA TRP A 241 -17.50 7.76 10.82
C TRP A 241 -17.20 9.23 10.54
N VAL A 242 -17.28 9.64 9.26
CA VAL A 242 -17.14 11.04 8.84
C VAL A 242 -18.32 11.88 9.31
N GLU A 243 -19.55 11.38 9.16
CA GLU A 243 -20.77 12.08 9.63
C GLU A 243 -20.68 12.42 11.13
N GLU A 244 -20.29 11.45 11.95
CA GLU A 244 -20.24 11.55 13.41
C GLU A 244 -18.96 12.18 13.97
N ASN A 245 -17.98 12.54 13.13
CA ASN A 245 -16.65 13.04 13.51
C ASN A 245 -15.86 12.01 14.36
N LEU A 246 -15.93 10.73 14.00
CA LEU A 246 -15.23 9.66 14.73
C LEU A 246 -13.73 9.63 14.41
N VAL A 247 -13.32 10.08 13.23
CA VAL A 247 -11.92 10.05 12.79
C VAL A 247 -11.40 11.45 12.47
N ASP A 248 -10.10 11.64 12.65
CA ASP A 248 -9.38 12.87 12.30
C ASP A 248 -8.59 12.67 11.00
N ILE A 249 -8.07 11.46 10.80
CA ILE A 249 -7.21 11.09 9.68
C ILE A 249 -7.70 9.78 9.09
N LEU A 250 -7.81 9.74 7.77
CA LEU A 250 -7.98 8.51 7.01
C LEU A 250 -6.69 8.22 6.23
N ALA A 251 -6.02 7.13 6.57
CA ALA A 251 -4.95 6.55 5.77
C ALA A 251 -5.59 5.58 4.77
N LEU A 252 -5.38 5.81 3.48
CA LEU A 252 -6.13 5.16 2.41
C LEU A 252 -5.27 4.10 1.73
N GLY A 253 -5.62 2.85 1.91
CA GLY A 253 -4.95 1.73 1.26
C GLY A 253 -3.72 1.22 2.02
N CYS A 254 -2.95 0.39 1.32
CA CYS A 254 -1.76 -0.26 1.85
C CYS A 254 -0.80 -0.67 0.72
N HIS A 255 -1.25 -1.47 -0.24
CA HIS A 255 -0.42 -2.19 -1.21
C HIS A 255 -0.70 -1.80 -2.66
N ASN A 256 -1.34 -0.67 -2.92
CA ASN A 256 -1.76 -0.25 -4.26
C ASN A 256 -1.17 1.10 -4.65
N PHE A 257 -0.93 1.27 -5.95
CA PHE A 257 -0.49 2.54 -6.53
C PHE A 257 -1.66 3.40 -7.04
N GLU A 258 -2.88 2.85 -7.02
CA GLU A 258 -4.10 3.59 -7.32
C GLU A 258 -5.01 3.61 -6.09
N VAL A 259 -5.42 4.81 -5.69
CA VAL A 259 -6.32 5.08 -4.55
C VAL A 259 -7.34 6.12 -5.01
N ASP A 260 -8.61 5.91 -4.70
CA ASP A 260 -9.67 6.87 -5.04
C ASP A 260 -9.79 7.99 -3.99
N ILE A 261 -8.72 8.76 -3.85
CA ILE A 261 -8.65 9.90 -2.92
C ILE A 261 -9.76 10.90 -3.22
N LYS A 262 -10.13 11.05 -4.49
CA LYS A 262 -11.15 12.01 -4.92
C LYS A 262 -12.53 11.68 -4.35
N ALA A 263 -12.92 10.41 -4.32
CA ALA A 263 -14.17 9.99 -3.68
C ALA A 263 -14.15 10.28 -2.17
N PHE A 264 -13.05 9.93 -1.49
CA PHE A 264 -12.90 10.26 -0.06
C PHE A 264 -12.92 11.78 0.19
N ARG A 265 -12.30 12.57 -0.69
CA ARG A 265 -12.32 14.04 -0.56
C ARG A 265 -13.74 14.61 -0.71
N LEU A 266 -14.54 14.08 -1.62
CA LEU A 266 -15.94 14.46 -1.76
C LEU A 266 -16.76 14.07 -0.52
N MET A 267 -16.54 12.87 0.02
CA MET A 267 -17.19 12.39 1.23
C MET A 267 -16.85 13.25 2.46
N THR A 268 -15.60 13.70 2.56
CA THR A 268 -15.12 14.52 3.70
C THR A 268 -15.32 16.02 3.50
N LEU A 269 -16.04 16.45 2.47
CA LEU A 269 -16.26 17.86 2.18
C LEU A 269 -16.94 18.60 3.35
N GLY A 270 -16.34 19.70 3.80
CA GLY A 270 -16.82 20.48 4.95
C GLY A 270 -16.53 19.84 6.32
N LYS A 271 -15.66 18.83 6.36
CA LYS A 271 -15.17 18.19 7.59
C LYS A 271 -13.67 18.45 7.78
N GLU A 272 -13.27 18.54 9.02
CA GLU A 272 -11.85 18.64 9.41
C GLU A 272 -11.22 17.24 9.44
N ILE A 273 -11.09 16.60 8.27
CA ILE A 273 -10.51 15.26 8.14
C ILE A 273 -9.37 15.31 7.11
N LYS A 274 -8.25 14.70 7.43
CA LYS A 274 -7.06 14.62 6.57
C LYS A 274 -6.98 13.28 5.88
N LEU A 275 -6.56 13.29 4.61
CA LEU A 275 -6.47 12.12 3.74
C LEU A 275 -5.01 11.85 3.36
N TYR A 276 -4.50 10.69 3.75
CA TYR A 276 -3.15 10.24 3.45
C TYR A 276 -3.19 8.92 2.66
N PRO A 277 -3.03 8.95 1.34
CA PRO A 277 -2.89 7.70 0.59
C PRO A 277 -1.64 6.96 1.03
N SER A 278 -1.80 5.65 1.18
CA SER A 278 -0.75 4.74 1.62
C SER A 278 -0.26 3.88 0.48
N THR A 279 1.05 3.67 0.41
CA THR A 279 1.67 2.73 -0.51
C THR A 279 2.85 2.03 0.15
N ASP A 280 3.18 0.85 -0.37
CA ASP A 280 4.44 0.15 -0.11
C ASP A 280 5.16 -0.17 -1.42
N ASP A 281 6.27 -0.89 -1.36
CA ASP A 281 7.12 -1.13 -2.53
C ASP A 281 7.41 -2.61 -2.82
N HIS A 282 7.03 -3.53 -1.96
CA HIS A 282 7.42 -4.93 -2.08
C HIS A 282 6.27 -5.94 -2.07
N HIS A 283 5.04 -5.50 -1.81
CA HIS A 283 3.90 -6.39 -1.90
C HIS A 283 3.39 -6.48 -3.34
N PRO A 284 3.25 -7.69 -3.88
CA PRO A 284 2.91 -7.89 -5.28
C PRO A 284 1.48 -7.51 -5.67
N SER A 285 0.65 -7.05 -4.73
CA SER A 285 -0.72 -6.65 -5.01
C SER A 285 -0.83 -5.46 -5.98
N SER A 286 0.20 -4.60 -6.05
CA SER A 286 0.30 -3.56 -7.08
C SER A 286 0.78 -4.09 -8.43
N GLY A 287 1.39 -5.28 -8.45
CA GLY A 287 2.07 -5.85 -9.62
C GLY A 287 3.41 -5.18 -9.96
N TYR A 288 3.94 -4.34 -9.07
CA TYR A 288 5.21 -3.65 -9.22
C TYR A 288 5.98 -3.73 -7.92
N GLU A 289 6.98 -4.60 -7.85
CA GLU A 289 7.84 -4.74 -6.67
C GLU A 289 9.10 -3.87 -6.83
N HIS A 290 9.48 -3.17 -5.77
CA HIS A 290 10.68 -2.32 -5.70
C HIS A 290 10.88 -1.44 -6.95
N PRO A 291 9.87 -0.63 -7.33
CA PRO A 291 9.97 0.16 -8.55
C PRO A 291 10.99 1.29 -8.42
N PRO A 292 11.51 1.81 -9.55
CA PRO A 292 12.42 2.93 -9.54
C PRO A 292 11.72 4.23 -9.08
N ILE A 293 12.51 5.23 -8.70
CA ILE A 293 12.01 6.50 -8.15
C ILE A 293 11.03 7.21 -9.09
N GLU A 294 11.17 7.06 -10.40
CA GLU A 294 10.31 7.68 -11.41
C GLU A 294 8.86 7.15 -11.31
N VAL A 295 8.68 5.88 -10.98
CA VAL A 295 7.35 5.28 -10.73
C VAL A 295 6.74 5.88 -9.47
N PHE A 296 7.48 5.93 -8.37
CA PHE A 296 6.99 6.56 -7.14
C PHE A 296 6.64 8.02 -7.34
N ARG A 297 7.44 8.78 -8.07
CA ARG A 297 7.13 10.17 -8.43
C ARG A 297 5.82 10.29 -9.20
N GLY A 298 5.55 9.34 -10.11
CA GLY A 298 4.28 9.28 -10.84
C GLY A 298 3.09 8.98 -9.92
N VAL A 299 3.23 8.00 -9.03
CA VAL A 299 2.22 7.63 -8.02
C VAL A 299 1.91 8.82 -7.10
N PHE A 300 2.94 9.44 -6.52
CA PHE A 300 2.75 10.58 -5.61
C PHE A 300 2.18 11.80 -6.32
N ALA A 301 2.57 12.08 -7.57
CA ALA A 301 1.96 13.14 -8.36
C ALA A 301 0.46 12.88 -8.59
N ASN A 302 0.06 11.64 -8.84
CA ASN A 302 -1.34 11.25 -8.95
C ASN A 302 -2.09 11.45 -7.63
N PHE A 303 -1.49 11.12 -6.49
CA PHE A 303 -2.11 11.31 -5.18
C PHE A 303 -2.32 12.80 -4.86
N TRP A 304 -1.31 13.63 -5.07
CA TRP A 304 -1.42 15.08 -4.90
C TRP A 304 -2.47 15.70 -5.80
N ASN A 305 -2.53 15.28 -7.07
CA ASN A 305 -3.54 15.79 -8.01
C ASN A 305 -4.97 15.45 -7.61
N GLN A 306 -5.18 14.38 -6.86
CA GLN A 306 -6.50 13.98 -6.34
C GLN A 306 -6.85 14.68 -5.01
N GLY A 307 -5.93 15.45 -4.41
CA GLY A 307 -6.20 16.23 -3.21
C GLY A 307 -5.78 15.53 -1.90
N ALA A 308 -4.70 14.76 -1.91
CA ALA A 308 -4.07 14.26 -0.68
C ALA A 308 -3.61 15.42 0.23
N ASP A 309 -3.58 15.21 1.54
CA ASP A 309 -3.01 16.16 2.53
C ASP A 309 -1.53 15.86 2.82
N GLY A 310 -1.02 14.73 2.37
CA GLY A 310 0.34 14.25 2.50
C GLY A 310 0.43 12.80 2.04
N MET A 311 1.56 12.15 2.33
CA MET A 311 1.82 10.77 1.93
C MET A 311 2.00 9.88 3.17
N TYR A 312 1.60 8.64 3.03
CA TYR A 312 1.79 7.60 4.04
C TYR A 312 2.58 6.46 3.42
N THR A 313 3.64 6.01 4.07
CA THR A 313 4.41 4.85 3.62
C THR A 313 4.22 3.69 4.58
N PHE A 314 4.01 2.50 4.03
CA PHE A 314 3.88 1.26 4.76
C PHE A 314 4.98 0.29 4.30
N ASN A 315 5.70 -0.31 5.25
CA ASN A 315 6.82 -1.20 4.94
C ASN A 315 7.90 -0.57 4.01
N PHE A 316 8.05 0.75 4.07
CA PHE A 316 8.97 1.53 3.25
C PHE A 316 10.18 1.95 4.09
N TYR A 317 10.88 0.95 4.62
CA TYR A 317 11.98 1.15 5.57
C TYR A 317 13.02 0.03 5.47
N PRO A 318 14.28 0.27 5.85
CA PRO A 318 15.28 -0.78 5.94
C PRO A 318 15.06 -1.62 7.19
N LEU A 319 15.44 -2.88 7.12
CA LEU A 319 15.71 -3.65 8.33
C LEU A 319 17.10 -3.28 8.86
N PRO A 320 17.24 -3.04 10.17
CA PRO A 320 18.49 -2.52 10.74
C PRO A 320 19.66 -3.50 10.61
N TYR A 321 19.37 -4.78 10.37
CA TYR A 321 20.39 -5.81 10.27
C TYR A 321 20.05 -6.79 9.16
N GLU A 322 21.06 -7.31 8.46
CA GLU A 322 20.94 -8.47 7.60
C GLU A 322 20.68 -9.71 8.47
N VAL A 323 19.48 -9.82 9.01
CA VAL A 323 19.09 -11.01 9.75
C VAL A 323 18.56 -12.01 8.73
N PRO A 324 19.23 -13.14 8.49
CA PRO A 324 18.65 -14.23 7.76
C PRO A 324 17.52 -14.81 8.61
N VAL A 325 16.30 -14.33 8.44
CA VAL A 325 15.13 -14.92 9.09
C VAL A 325 14.68 -16.10 8.25
N PRO A 326 14.86 -17.34 8.75
CA PRO A 326 14.40 -18.53 8.04
C PRO A 326 12.89 -18.39 7.80
N GLY A 327 12.48 -18.42 6.54
CA GLY A 327 11.07 -18.32 6.13
C GLY A 327 10.59 -16.92 5.72
N LEU A 328 11.36 -15.86 5.96
CA LEU A 328 11.11 -14.51 5.41
C LEU A 328 11.89 -14.28 4.09
N SER A 329 11.93 -15.28 3.24
CA SER A 329 12.65 -15.21 1.95
C SER A 329 11.99 -14.31 0.91
N HIS A 330 11.08 -13.43 1.30
CA HIS A 330 10.22 -12.69 0.38
C HIS A 330 10.58 -11.21 0.30
N GLY A 331 11.81 -10.90 -0.09
CA GLY A 331 12.15 -9.54 -0.52
C GLY A 331 12.12 -8.45 0.57
N LEU A 332 12.05 -8.81 1.85
CA LEU A 332 12.07 -7.86 2.96
C LEU A 332 13.45 -7.21 3.21
N PHE A 333 14.47 -7.65 2.49
CA PHE A 333 15.83 -7.12 2.62
C PHE A 333 16.19 -6.27 1.40
N PRO A 334 15.81 -4.98 1.41
CA PRO A 334 16.14 -4.12 0.28
C PRO A 334 17.66 -3.99 0.13
N SER A 335 18.12 -4.12 -1.10
CA SER A 335 19.50 -3.79 -1.45
C SER A 335 19.77 -2.31 -1.19
N SER A 336 21.05 -1.92 -1.13
CA SER A 336 21.45 -0.51 -1.01
C SER A 336 20.81 0.40 -2.07
N LYS A 337 20.48 -0.12 -3.25
CA LYS A 337 19.78 0.61 -4.31
C LYS A 337 18.33 0.92 -3.94
N ILE A 338 17.61 -0.04 -3.34
CA ILE A 338 16.24 0.15 -2.87
C ILE A 338 16.22 1.20 -1.75
N TRP A 339 17.18 1.14 -0.83
CA TRP A 339 17.31 2.15 0.22
C TRP A 339 17.57 3.55 -0.35
N ALA A 340 18.35 3.66 -1.40
CA ALA A 340 18.57 4.93 -2.07
C ALA A 340 17.27 5.49 -2.65
N VAL A 341 16.43 4.64 -3.27
CA VAL A 341 15.11 5.03 -3.78
C VAL A 341 14.20 5.49 -2.65
N HIS A 342 14.12 4.74 -1.53
CA HIS A 342 13.31 5.13 -0.38
C HIS A 342 13.73 6.47 0.21
N ARG A 343 15.03 6.65 0.47
CA ARG A 343 15.56 7.90 1.03
C ARG A 343 15.31 9.08 0.11
N GLN A 344 15.48 8.89 -1.21
CA GLN A 344 15.15 9.91 -2.20
C GLN A 344 13.66 10.22 -2.22
N ALA A 345 12.79 9.21 -2.14
CA ALA A 345 11.35 9.39 -2.07
C ALA A 345 10.96 10.24 -0.85
N TYR A 346 11.55 10.02 0.33
CA TYR A 346 11.32 10.84 1.53
C TYR A 346 11.69 12.31 1.37
N CYS A 347 12.61 12.63 0.47
CA CYS A 347 12.97 14.01 0.15
C CYS A 347 12.06 14.65 -0.91
N GLU A 348 11.21 13.88 -1.58
CA GLU A 348 10.47 14.35 -2.75
C GLU A 348 8.95 14.25 -2.61
N MET A 349 8.43 13.21 -1.93
CA MET A 349 7.01 12.87 -1.98
C MET A 349 6.09 13.82 -1.20
N GLY A 350 6.62 14.52 -0.22
CA GLY A 350 5.84 15.33 0.71
C GLY A 350 5.35 16.67 0.17
N SER A 351 5.60 16.98 -1.12
CA SER A 351 5.13 18.21 -1.76
C SER A 351 5.03 18.04 -3.27
N PRO A 352 3.98 18.57 -3.93
CA PRO A 352 3.92 18.62 -5.38
C PRO A 352 5.04 19.47 -6.00
N GLU A 353 5.58 20.46 -5.29
CA GLU A 353 6.68 21.31 -5.76
C GLU A 353 7.98 20.53 -5.88
N THR A 354 8.28 19.63 -4.95
CA THR A 354 9.48 18.80 -4.98
C THR A 354 9.42 17.70 -6.03
N LEU A 355 8.22 17.31 -6.46
CA LEU A 355 8.00 16.38 -7.58
C LEU A 355 8.03 17.07 -8.96
N ARG A 356 7.79 18.39 -8.99
CA ARG A 356 7.68 19.13 -10.25
C ARG A 356 8.99 19.12 -11.04
N PHE A 357 8.90 18.93 -12.35
CA PHE A 357 10.02 18.91 -13.29
C PHE A 357 11.02 17.75 -13.12
N LYS A 358 10.65 16.73 -12.37
CA LYS A 358 11.41 15.48 -12.29
C LYS A 358 10.85 14.47 -13.27
N ASP A 359 11.69 13.56 -13.72
CA ASP A 359 11.29 12.45 -14.57
C ASP A 359 10.30 11.55 -13.79
N LYS A 360 9.24 11.12 -14.46
CA LYS A 360 8.16 10.32 -13.88
C LYS A 360 7.71 9.24 -14.84
N VAL A 361 7.27 8.14 -14.25
CA VAL A 361 6.57 7.07 -14.95
C VAL A 361 5.19 6.92 -14.29
N PHE A 362 4.15 7.18 -15.08
CA PHE A 362 2.77 6.94 -14.66
C PHE A 362 2.38 5.52 -15.05
N VAL A 363 2.12 4.70 -14.07
CA VAL A 363 1.75 3.29 -14.25
C VAL A 363 0.24 3.10 -14.09
N THR A 364 -0.29 2.09 -14.78
CA THR A 364 -1.64 1.62 -14.56
C THR A 364 -1.59 0.44 -13.59
N GLN A 365 -2.53 0.39 -12.65
CA GLN A 365 -2.61 -0.68 -11.67
C GLN A 365 -2.66 -2.04 -12.38
N ARG A 366 -1.74 -2.90 -11.99
CA ARG A 366 -1.63 -4.26 -12.46
C ARG A 366 -2.10 -5.20 -11.36
N ARG A 367 -2.80 -6.28 -11.75
CA ARG A 367 -3.10 -7.35 -10.81
C ARG A 367 -1.78 -7.94 -10.34
N GLY A 368 -1.55 -7.90 -9.05
CA GLY A 368 -0.39 -8.49 -8.43
C GLY A 368 -0.47 -10.01 -8.44
N GLY A 369 0.69 -10.64 -8.39
CA GLY A 369 0.87 -12.08 -8.21
C GLY A 369 1.54 -12.38 -6.87
N GLY A 370 1.87 -13.63 -6.61
CA GLY A 370 2.57 -14.06 -5.41
C GLY A 370 1.64 -14.35 -4.22
N GLN A 371 2.26 -14.66 -3.08
CA GLN A 371 1.52 -15.17 -1.91
C GLN A 371 0.56 -14.15 -1.27
N TRP A 372 0.79 -12.88 -1.48
CA TRP A 372 -0.03 -11.78 -0.95
C TRP A 372 -1.06 -11.26 -1.95
N ALA A 373 -0.89 -11.59 -3.24
CA ALA A 373 -1.94 -11.35 -4.19
C ALA A 373 -3.06 -12.35 -3.95
N PRO A 374 -4.31 -11.91 -4.01
CA PRO A 374 -5.41 -12.78 -3.71
C PRO A 374 -5.55 -13.86 -4.78
N VAL A 375 -4.89 -14.98 -4.54
CA VAL A 375 -5.34 -16.27 -5.07
C VAL A 375 -6.62 -16.66 -4.34
N SER A 376 -6.76 -16.30 -3.06
CA SER A 376 -8.05 -16.33 -2.38
C SER A 376 -8.69 -14.95 -2.52
N GLU A 377 -9.77 -14.90 -3.23
CA GLU A 377 -10.59 -13.71 -3.49
C GLU A 377 -11.10 -13.01 -2.21
N PHE A 378 -10.84 -13.57 -1.04
CA PHE A 378 -11.42 -13.14 0.23
C PHE A 378 -10.54 -12.16 1.03
N PHE A 379 -9.20 -12.29 0.99
CA PHE A 379 -8.38 -11.56 1.97
C PHE A 379 -7.97 -10.16 1.50
N TYR A 380 -7.62 -10.04 0.24
CA TYR A 380 -7.27 -8.77 -0.40
C TYR A 380 -8.07 -8.55 -1.68
N ALA A 381 -9.35 -8.93 -1.69
CA ALA A 381 -10.22 -8.71 -2.84
C ALA A 381 -10.18 -7.25 -3.31
N ASN A 382 -10.02 -6.33 -2.34
CA ASN A 382 -9.88 -4.91 -2.59
C ASN A 382 -8.52 -4.51 -3.18
N SER A 383 -7.47 -5.31 -3.01
CA SER A 383 -6.13 -4.96 -3.49
C SER A 383 -6.02 -4.90 -5.01
N ASN A 384 -6.93 -5.52 -5.73
CA ASN A 384 -6.94 -5.53 -7.19
C ASN A 384 -8.16 -4.84 -7.79
N CYS A 385 -8.96 -4.11 -7.01
CA CYS A 385 -10.19 -3.48 -7.50
C CYS A 385 -9.95 -2.47 -8.63
N PHE A 386 -8.81 -1.79 -8.64
CA PHE A 386 -8.41 -0.87 -9.72
C PHE A 386 -7.53 -1.53 -10.78
N ALA A 387 -7.17 -2.82 -10.63
CA ALA A 387 -6.27 -3.49 -11.54
C ALA A 387 -6.90 -3.66 -12.92
N GLN A 388 -6.35 -2.96 -13.90
CA GLN A 388 -6.75 -3.05 -15.31
C GLN A 388 -5.88 -4.02 -16.09
N LEU A 389 -4.70 -4.37 -15.58
CA LEU A 389 -3.71 -5.21 -16.23
C LEU A 389 -3.47 -6.51 -15.46
N PRO A 390 -3.12 -7.61 -16.13
CA PRO A 390 -3.11 -7.77 -17.59
C PRO A 390 -4.51 -7.72 -18.18
N LYS A 391 -4.64 -7.26 -19.43
CA LYS A 391 -5.92 -7.19 -20.14
C LYS A 391 -5.81 -7.79 -21.53
N GLU A 392 -6.72 -8.67 -21.86
CA GLU A 392 -6.78 -9.27 -23.18
C GLU A 392 -7.20 -8.26 -24.24
N LEU A 393 -6.51 -8.24 -25.37
CA LEU A 393 -6.93 -7.47 -26.54
C LEU A 393 -8.03 -8.23 -27.26
N SER A 394 -9.13 -7.56 -27.58
CA SER A 394 -10.21 -8.14 -28.34
C SER A 394 -9.74 -8.61 -29.72
N ASN A 395 -10.12 -9.82 -30.07
CA ASN A 395 -9.90 -10.39 -31.40
C ASN A 395 -10.91 -9.89 -32.44
N ASP A 396 -11.98 -9.23 -32.03
CA ASP A 396 -12.93 -8.62 -32.96
C ASP A 396 -12.33 -7.33 -33.52
N LYS A 397 -12.21 -7.30 -34.85
CA LYS A 397 -11.72 -6.13 -35.59
C LYS A 397 -12.57 -4.87 -35.41
N ASN A 398 -13.79 -4.99 -34.89
CA ASN A 398 -14.68 -3.88 -34.62
C ASN A 398 -14.58 -3.38 -33.16
N ASP A 399 -13.94 -4.16 -32.30
CA ASP A 399 -13.80 -3.83 -30.90
C ASP A 399 -12.47 -3.16 -30.58
N GLU A 400 -12.44 -2.33 -29.55
CA GLU A 400 -11.26 -1.60 -29.08
C GLU A 400 -11.12 -1.80 -27.57
N THR A 401 -9.94 -2.22 -27.14
CA THR A 401 -9.62 -2.40 -25.71
C THR A 401 -9.12 -1.08 -25.14
N TYR A 402 -9.70 -0.64 -24.03
CA TYR A 402 -9.36 0.62 -23.38
C TYR A 402 -8.65 0.40 -22.05
N ILE A 403 -7.61 1.19 -21.80
CA ILE A 403 -6.85 1.27 -20.55
C ILE A 403 -6.85 2.72 -20.08
N HIS A 404 -7.18 2.92 -18.81
CA HIS A 404 -7.13 4.22 -18.16
C HIS A 404 -5.76 4.44 -17.53
N ILE A 405 -5.19 5.63 -17.75
CA ILE A 405 -3.86 6.00 -17.29
C ILE A 405 -3.99 7.31 -16.50
N PRO A 406 -3.76 7.28 -15.18
CA PRO A 406 -3.73 8.51 -14.41
C PRO A 406 -2.42 9.27 -14.66
N VAL A 407 -2.49 10.58 -14.92
CA VAL A 407 -1.32 11.46 -15.10
C VAL A 407 -1.50 12.68 -14.19
N GLY A 408 -0.74 12.74 -13.10
CA GLY A 408 -0.83 13.80 -12.09
C GLY A 408 -0.09 15.09 -12.43
N ASP A 409 0.59 15.15 -13.59
CA ASP A 409 1.28 16.34 -14.07
C ASP A 409 0.48 17.08 -15.13
N ASP A 410 0.41 18.41 -15.00
CA ASP A 410 -0.17 19.28 -16.05
C ASP A 410 0.87 19.51 -17.15
N VAL A 411 0.98 18.53 -18.06
CA VAL A 411 1.96 18.54 -19.15
C VAL A 411 1.72 19.67 -20.15
N ASN A 412 0.46 20.14 -20.27
CA ASN A 412 0.14 21.26 -21.17
C ASN A 412 0.59 22.59 -20.60
N LYS A 413 0.43 22.80 -19.31
CA LYS A 413 0.89 24.01 -18.61
C LYS A 413 2.41 24.15 -18.64
N TYR A 414 3.12 23.04 -18.57
CA TYR A 414 4.59 23.02 -18.46
C TYR A 414 5.30 22.47 -19.70
N LYS A 415 4.63 22.52 -20.86
CA LYS A 415 5.12 21.93 -22.13
C LYS A 415 6.56 22.34 -22.50
N ASP A 416 6.93 23.60 -22.22
CA ASP A 416 8.26 24.14 -22.57
C ASP A 416 9.40 23.60 -21.66
N ARG A 417 9.05 22.88 -20.60
CA ARG A 417 10.00 22.25 -19.65
C ARG A 417 10.09 20.73 -19.85
N ILE A 418 9.30 20.15 -20.75
CA ILE A 418 9.22 18.72 -21.00
C ILE A 418 10.08 18.38 -22.21
N LYS A 419 10.98 17.42 -22.07
CA LYS A 419 11.86 16.96 -23.15
C LYS A 419 11.17 15.94 -24.05
N SER A 420 10.48 14.97 -23.44
CA SER A 420 9.78 13.90 -24.15
C SER A 420 8.62 13.36 -23.32
N ILE A 421 7.63 12.84 -24.00
CA ILE A 421 6.54 12.05 -23.41
C ILE A 421 6.39 10.80 -24.26
N GLU A 422 6.29 9.66 -23.60
CA GLU A 422 6.18 8.36 -24.25
C GLU A 422 5.02 7.56 -23.67
N LEU A 423 4.28 6.88 -24.54
CA LEU A 423 3.41 5.77 -24.15
C LEU A 423 4.17 4.47 -24.48
N ARG A 424 4.43 3.67 -23.46
CA ARG A 424 5.08 2.37 -23.60
C ARG A 424 4.08 1.25 -23.38
N VAL A 425 4.06 0.31 -24.31
CA VAL A 425 3.10 -0.80 -24.33
C VAL A 425 3.86 -2.10 -24.50
N LEU A 426 3.67 -3.04 -23.55
CA LEU A 426 4.18 -4.39 -23.67
C LEU A 426 3.03 -5.33 -24.03
N LEU A 427 3.22 -6.09 -25.10
CA LEU A 427 2.27 -7.12 -25.53
C LEU A 427 2.94 -8.48 -25.43
N SER A 428 2.25 -9.44 -24.85
CA SER A 428 2.69 -10.85 -24.81
C SER A 428 1.67 -11.76 -25.50
N ASP A 429 2.17 -12.84 -26.09
CA ASP A 429 1.34 -13.96 -26.49
C ASP A 429 1.62 -15.12 -25.51
N PRO A 430 0.71 -15.40 -24.57
CA PRO A 430 0.92 -16.42 -23.54
C PRO A 430 1.07 -17.84 -24.13
N GLU A 431 0.47 -18.11 -25.29
CA GLU A 431 0.61 -19.42 -25.95
C GLU A 431 2.00 -19.59 -26.57
N ALA A 432 2.56 -18.50 -27.13
CA ALA A 432 3.91 -18.50 -27.68
C ALA A 432 4.99 -18.59 -26.59
N ALA A 433 4.72 -18.04 -25.43
CA ALA A 433 5.65 -18.04 -24.29
C ALA A 433 5.73 -19.40 -23.56
N GLY A 434 4.87 -20.37 -23.89
CA GLY A 434 4.88 -21.70 -23.26
C GLY A 434 4.53 -21.69 -21.77
N LEU A 435 3.85 -20.67 -21.29
CA LEU A 435 3.46 -20.52 -19.88
C LEU A 435 2.37 -21.56 -19.51
N PRO A 436 2.39 -22.10 -18.27
CA PRO A 436 1.31 -22.91 -17.73
C PRO A 436 -0.05 -22.24 -17.85
N ALA A 437 -1.13 -23.01 -17.95
CA ALA A 437 -2.49 -22.49 -18.16
C ALA A 437 -2.98 -21.57 -17.04
N ASP A 438 -2.49 -21.80 -15.83
CA ASP A 438 -2.74 -21.02 -14.62
C ASP A 438 -1.90 -19.71 -14.55
N GLU A 439 -0.75 -19.70 -15.23
CA GLU A 439 0.07 -18.50 -15.43
C GLU A 439 -0.31 -17.74 -16.71
N ARG A 440 -1.18 -18.30 -17.55
CA ARG A 440 -1.74 -17.67 -18.75
C ARG A 440 -2.82 -16.64 -18.40
N ILE A 441 -2.62 -15.90 -17.35
CA ILE A 441 -3.57 -14.86 -16.98
C ILE A 441 -3.52 -13.77 -18.03
N CYS A 442 -4.41 -13.92 -19.00
CA CYS A 442 -4.93 -12.91 -19.90
C CYS A 442 -3.89 -12.13 -20.73
N GLY A 443 -3.86 -12.41 -22.02
CA GLY A 443 -3.07 -11.75 -23.02
C GLY A 443 -3.03 -10.24 -22.94
N GLY A 444 -1.89 -9.68 -23.26
CA GLY A 444 -1.70 -8.25 -23.43
C GLY A 444 -1.38 -7.49 -22.15
N LEU A 445 -0.10 -7.46 -21.78
CA LEU A 445 0.40 -6.52 -20.79
C LEU A 445 0.58 -5.15 -21.45
N VAL A 446 -0.18 -4.17 -20.98
CA VAL A 446 0.09 -2.76 -21.26
C VAL A 446 0.86 -2.23 -20.06
N LYS A 447 2.16 -2.00 -20.24
CA LYS A 447 3.04 -1.42 -19.23
C LYS A 447 3.44 -0.03 -19.69
N ILE A 448 3.21 0.95 -18.85
CA ILE A 448 3.72 2.30 -19.02
C ILE A 448 4.81 2.48 -17.97
N THR A 449 6.01 2.06 -18.30
CA THR A 449 7.17 2.20 -17.43
C THR A 449 8.41 2.43 -18.27
N ALA A 450 9.41 3.06 -17.72
CA ALA A 450 10.67 3.29 -18.38
C ALA A 450 11.65 2.11 -18.28
N GLU A 451 11.52 1.26 -17.26
CA GLU A 451 12.47 0.19 -17.01
C GLU A 451 11.78 -1.01 -16.36
N ASP A 452 12.35 -2.19 -16.55
CA ASP A 452 11.94 -3.38 -15.83
C ASP A 452 12.30 -3.24 -14.36
N VAL A 453 11.36 -3.65 -13.51
CA VAL A 453 11.63 -3.76 -12.08
C VAL A 453 12.44 -5.02 -11.87
N TYR A 454 13.72 -4.86 -11.57
CA TYR A 454 14.59 -5.99 -11.25
C TYR A 454 14.68 -6.17 -9.74
N PHE A 455 14.48 -7.40 -9.28
CA PHE A 455 15.13 -7.82 -8.05
C PHE A 455 16.63 -7.81 -8.31
N VAL A 456 17.31 -6.83 -7.80
CA VAL A 456 18.77 -6.87 -7.81
C VAL A 456 19.17 -7.98 -6.86
N LYS A 457 19.96 -8.94 -7.35
CA LYS A 457 20.65 -9.90 -6.49
C LYS A 457 21.36 -9.09 -5.42
N GLY A 458 20.77 -9.06 -4.22
CA GLY A 458 21.37 -8.37 -3.11
C GLY A 458 22.68 -9.06 -2.74
N GLU A 459 23.47 -8.40 -1.92
CA GLU A 459 24.68 -9.01 -1.32
C GLU A 459 24.37 -10.31 -0.57
N SER A 460 23.09 -10.57 -0.25
CA SER A 460 22.56 -11.82 0.30
C SER A 460 22.67 -13.05 -0.60
N GLY A 461 23.08 -12.90 -1.87
CA GLY A 461 23.25 -14.02 -2.79
C GLY A 461 21.97 -14.58 -3.41
N LEU A 462 20.82 -13.96 -3.17
CA LEU A 462 19.57 -14.34 -3.84
C LEU A 462 19.66 -13.95 -5.33
N GLU A 463 19.38 -14.92 -6.21
CA GLU A 463 19.23 -14.62 -7.64
C GLU A 463 18.11 -13.60 -7.82
N PRO A 464 18.29 -12.61 -8.74
CA PRO A 464 17.17 -11.80 -9.15
C PRO A 464 16.08 -12.76 -9.61
N VAL A 465 14.91 -12.68 -9.03
CA VAL A 465 13.74 -13.22 -9.68
C VAL A 465 13.55 -12.30 -10.89
N GLU A 466 14.15 -12.70 -12.02
CA GLU A 466 13.70 -12.17 -13.28
C GLU A 466 12.17 -12.27 -13.19
N ILE A 467 11.46 -11.18 -13.32
CA ILE A 467 10.11 -11.21 -13.84
C ILE A 467 10.34 -11.85 -15.20
N ARG A 468 10.24 -13.19 -15.23
CA ARG A 468 10.67 -14.01 -16.37
C ARG A 468 10.09 -13.36 -17.59
N ASN A 469 10.95 -12.68 -18.28
CA ASN A 469 10.77 -12.15 -19.60
C ASN A 469 9.32 -12.10 -20.08
N LEU A 470 8.54 -11.17 -19.52
CA LEU A 470 7.42 -10.63 -20.26
C LEU A 470 7.95 -9.86 -21.51
N ALA A 471 9.25 -9.79 -21.66
CA ALA A 471 10.00 -9.26 -22.78
C ALA A 471 10.34 -10.34 -23.81
N GLU A 472 9.49 -11.30 -24.03
CA GLU A 472 9.51 -11.94 -25.35
C GLU A 472 9.20 -10.86 -26.37
N PRO A 473 9.97 -10.76 -27.45
CA PRO A 473 9.71 -9.75 -28.47
C PRO A 473 8.24 -9.87 -28.89
N PRO A 474 7.51 -8.76 -29.05
CA PRO A 474 6.12 -8.81 -29.47
C PRO A 474 6.03 -9.69 -30.70
N ALA A 475 5.02 -10.56 -30.77
CA ALA A 475 4.85 -11.48 -31.88
C ALA A 475 5.10 -10.69 -33.18
N ARG A 476 6.10 -11.11 -33.96
CA ARG A 476 6.65 -10.35 -35.09
C ARG A 476 5.54 -9.81 -35.98
N GLY A 477 5.50 -8.50 -36.17
CA GLY A 477 4.50 -7.84 -36.99
C GLY A 477 3.28 -7.31 -36.22
N LEU A 478 3.19 -7.50 -34.91
CA LEU A 478 2.08 -6.99 -34.12
C LEU A 478 2.07 -5.44 -34.10
N GLU A 479 3.26 -4.83 -34.13
CA GLU A 479 3.44 -3.37 -34.23
C GLU A 479 2.79 -2.79 -35.50
N ASN A 480 2.65 -3.56 -36.57
CA ASN A 480 1.97 -3.16 -37.80
C ASN A 480 0.46 -3.43 -37.76
N ASN A 481 0.03 -4.34 -36.93
CA ASN A 481 -1.38 -4.79 -36.82
C ASN A 481 -2.13 -4.14 -35.66
N LEU A 482 -1.42 -3.42 -34.77
CA LEU A 482 -2.06 -2.68 -33.69
C LEU A 482 -2.33 -1.25 -34.10
N ARG A 483 -3.56 -0.81 -33.90
CA ARG A 483 -3.96 0.61 -33.97
C ARG A 483 -4.10 1.13 -32.56
N THR A 484 -3.23 2.08 -32.20
CA THR A 484 -3.20 2.68 -30.86
C THR A 484 -3.75 4.10 -30.90
N ARG A 485 -4.50 4.48 -29.87
CA ARG A 485 -5.00 5.84 -29.66
C ARG A 485 -4.63 6.31 -28.25
N MET A 486 -4.47 7.62 -28.12
CA MET A 486 -4.41 8.31 -26.83
C MET A 486 -5.46 9.41 -26.82
N ASN A 487 -6.41 9.33 -25.88
CA ASN A 487 -7.55 10.27 -25.77
C ASN A 487 -8.28 10.48 -27.12
N GLY A 488 -8.50 9.38 -27.86
CA GLY A 488 -9.14 9.39 -29.17
C GLY A 488 -8.23 9.74 -30.36
N ILE A 489 -7.05 10.29 -30.14
CA ILE A 489 -6.10 10.64 -31.18
C ILE A 489 -5.31 9.40 -31.61
N ILE A 490 -5.33 9.09 -32.89
CA ILE A 490 -4.57 7.94 -33.45
C ILE A 490 -3.07 8.27 -33.37
N LEU A 491 -2.31 7.34 -32.81
CA LEU A 491 -0.87 7.42 -32.72
C LEU A 491 -0.20 6.90 -34.01
N GLY A 492 0.99 7.42 -34.30
CA GLY A 492 1.82 6.95 -35.37
C GLY A 492 2.38 5.53 -35.15
N ARG A 493 3.31 5.11 -35.98
CA ARG A 493 3.99 3.84 -35.81
C ARG A 493 4.91 3.90 -34.58
N PRO A 494 4.88 2.90 -33.69
CA PRO A 494 5.78 2.86 -32.53
C PRO A 494 7.22 2.51 -32.94
N ALA A 495 8.18 2.98 -32.19
CA ALA A 495 9.51 2.35 -32.13
C ALA A 495 9.42 1.07 -31.31
N ILE A 496 10.31 0.10 -31.57
CA ILE A 496 10.45 -1.09 -30.74
C ILE A 496 11.75 -0.92 -29.95
N GLN A 497 11.63 -0.89 -28.64
CA GLN A 497 12.79 -0.78 -27.73
C GLN A 497 12.65 -1.88 -26.68
N GLU A 498 13.59 -2.81 -26.63
CA GLU A 498 13.62 -3.91 -25.65
C GLU A 498 12.29 -4.67 -25.51
N GLY A 499 11.62 -4.92 -26.64
CA GLY A 499 10.32 -5.57 -26.67
C GLY A 499 9.10 -4.66 -26.46
N TRP A 500 9.29 -3.43 -26.05
CA TRP A 500 8.23 -2.45 -25.88
C TRP A 500 7.86 -1.74 -27.16
N LEU A 501 6.57 -1.51 -27.36
CA LEU A 501 6.06 -0.56 -28.34
C LEU A 501 6.10 0.84 -27.72
N VAL A 502 6.93 1.72 -28.24
CA VAL A 502 7.16 3.07 -27.71
C VAL A 502 6.57 4.10 -28.68
N TYR A 503 5.58 4.82 -28.23
CA TYR A 503 4.91 5.89 -28.97
C TYR A 503 5.31 7.24 -28.41
N SER A 504 5.89 8.12 -29.24
CA SER A 504 6.10 9.51 -28.86
C SER A 504 4.79 10.27 -28.80
N LEU A 505 4.58 10.99 -27.70
CA LEU A 505 3.37 11.80 -27.48
C LEU A 505 3.72 13.29 -27.44
N SER A 506 2.75 14.10 -27.85
CA SER A 506 2.78 15.56 -27.66
C SER A 506 1.99 15.92 -26.39
N PRO A 507 2.32 17.02 -25.70
CA PRO A 507 1.59 17.44 -24.49
C PRO A 507 0.08 17.56 -24.68
N ASN A 508 -0.38 18.04 -25.84
CA ASN A 508 -1.80 18.19 -26.17
C ASN A 508 -2.57 16.87 -26.35
N GLN A 509 -1.90 15.73 -26.35
CA GLN A 509 -2.52 14.40 -26.39
C GLN A 509 -2.83 13.87 -24.99
N LEU A 510 -2.39 14.57 -23.94
CA LEU A 510 -2.62 14.19 -22.55
C LEU A 510 -3.42 15.28 -21.81
N ALA A 511 -4.20 14.83 -20.85
CA ALA A 511 -4.90 15.67 -19.89
C ALA A 511 -4.34 15.46 -18.49
N LEU A 512 -4.44 16.46 -17.63
CA LEU A 512 -4.24 16.30 -16.20
C LEU A 512 -5.32 15.36 -15.64
N GLY A 513 -4.92 14.33 -14.91
CA GLY A 513 -5.80 13.32 -14.36
C GLY A 513 -5.96 12.12 -15.28
N LYS A 514 -7.19 11.71 -15.57
CA LYS A 514 -7.49 10.46 -16.28
C LYS A 514 -7.32 10.60 -17.80
N ASN A 515 -6.49 9.73 -18.36
CA ASN A 515 -6.31 9.56 -19.80
C ASN A 515 -6.77 8.17 -20.23
N VAL A 516 -7.01 7.97 -21.52
CA VAL A 516 -7.47 6.70 -22.10
C VAL A 516 -6.61 6.31 -23.28
N ALA A 517 -5.93 5.17 -23.15
CA ALA A 517 -5.30 4.52 -24.28
C ALA A 517 -6.25 3.47 -24.87
N GLY A 518 -6.44 3.51 -26.19
CA GLY A 518 -7.26 2.55 -26.93
C GLY A 518 -6.41 1.70 -27.85
N PHE A 519 -6.67 0.39 -27.87
CA PHE A 519 -5.93 -0.60 -28.65
C PHE A 519 -6.86 -1.45 -29.47
N LYS A 520 -6.60 -1.52 -30.76
CA LYS A 520 -7.42 -2.26 -31.71
C LYS A 520 -6.57 -3.07 -32.67
N LEU A 521 -6.82 -4.38 -32.76
CA LEU A 521 -6.18 -5.25 -33.73
C LEU A 521 -6.80 -5.05 -35.13
N LYS A 522 -5.96 -4.94 -36.17
CA LYS A 522 -6.41 -4.73 -37.55
C LYS A 522 -6.89 -6.00 -38.26
N GLY A 523 -6.67 -7.17 -37.66
CA GLY A 523 -7.14 -8.49 -38.13
C GLY A 523 -6.07 -9.56 -38.08
N ARG A 524 -6.47 -10.80 -37.85
CA ARG A 524 -5.59 -11.98 -37.74
C ARG A 524 -5.23 -12.65 -39.08
N GLU A 525 -5.77 -12.21 -40.20
CA GLU A 525 -5.57 -12.92 -41.50
C GLU A 525 -4.11 -13.01 -41.95
N SER A 526 -3.21 -12.15 -41.45
CA SER A 526 -1.77 -12.19 -41.80
C SER A 526 -0.94 -13.16 -40.98
N CYS A 527 -1.40 -13.60 -39.81
CA CYS A 527 -0.63 -14.53 -38.96
C CYS A 527 -0.78 -16.00 -39.37
N LYS A 528 -1.86 -16.38 -40.09
CA LYS A 528 -2.05 -17.73 -40.58
C LYS A 528 -1.18 -18.10 -41.79
N GLN A 529 -0.59 -17.17 -42.48
CA GLN A 529 0.20 -17.43 -43.70
C GLN A 529 1.68 -17.71 -43.47
N GLN A 530 2.18 -17.71 -42.24
CA GLN A 530 3.59 -18.05 -41.96
C GLN A 530 3.80 -19.38 -41.23
N ARG A 531 2.83 -20.28 -41.22
CA ARG A 531 3.14 -21.70 -41.00
C ARG A 531 3.79 -22.22 -42.27
N THR A 532 5.08 -22.38 -42.24
CA THR A 532 5.86 -23.02 -43.29
C THR A 532 5.23 -24.38 -43.64
N PRO A 533 4.86 -24.65 -44.91
CA PRO A 533 4.52 -25.98 -45.31
C PRO A 533 5.82 -26.77 -45.47
N GLY A 534 6.09 -27.70 -44.61
CA GLY A 534 7.28 -28.50 -44.79
C GLY A 534 7.65 -29.38 -43.60
N ALA A 535 6.78 -30.29 -43.21
CA ALA A 535 7.17 -31.60 -42.68
C ALA A 535 6.05 -32.58 -43.06
N ALA A 536 6.04 -32.92 -44.35
CA ALA A 536 5.32 -34.04 -44.82
C ALA A 536 5.98 -35.34 -44.31
N GLU A 537 5.16 -36.18 -43.76
CA GLU A 537 5.22 -37.65 -43.77
C GLU A 537 6.60 -38.30 -43.92
N ARG A 538 7.10 -38.97 -42.91
CA ARG A 538 7.72 -40.28 -43.11
C ARG A 538 7.00 -41.30 -42.23
N ASN A 539 6.13 -42.06 -42.90
CA ASN A 539 5.76 -43.39 -42.48
C ASN A 539 7.02 -44.26 -42.41
N THR A 540 7.22 -44.93 -41.35
CA THR A 540 7.37 -46.39 -41.16
C THR A 540 7.58 -46.65 -39.69
#